data_a48f2b2fae9169cc6b79eadc30b508bf
#
_entry.id   a48f2b2fae9169cc6b79eadc30b508bf
#
_cell.length_a   1.000
_cell.length_b   1.000
_cell.length_c   1.000
_cell.angle_alpha   90.00
_cell.angle_beta   90.00
_cell.angle_gamma   90.00
#
_symmetry.space_group_name_H-M   'P 1'
#
loop_
_entity.id
_entity.type
_entity.pdbx_description
1 polymer ?
#
loop_
_entity_poly.entity_id
_entity_poly.type
_entity_poly.pdbx_seq_one_letter_code
_entity_poly.pdbx_strand_id
1 'polypeptide(L)'
;MMIPPRERKPRQKRITGFLIRQLFLMLLATVSMQAQVTLSDWTQIQIPPELTGNQFSPTRMAVNFFGDLYLLDEERSLIARLPADGDNVRIAGGWGETDELFTSGSDLTAAPGLDVLIVDSDTHRLLKFDRQLNFLEELNLLSTDRPVEFPSAVVRNHAGEVLVASDSEADLTLMNMSGTVISVMGGENYGTDRFVDINSVAINSINEIGLIDSDDRYLVLSRNGRMLWRGSLNMELKFIESTGNEWLVGTAKGEFFIVGQDSQAEVLQESLTQWTVSDMAVGNDTVYILEEGSGHIFQAQLRYAE
;
A
#
# COMPACT_ATOMS: atom_id res chain seq x y z
N MET A 1 31.64 51.12 75.60
CA MET A 1 31.90 50.20 74.46
C MET A 1 30.55 49.79 73.87
N MET A 2 30.09 50.57 72.86
CA MET A 2 28.78 50.41 72.25
C MET A 2 28.86 49.43 71.06
N ILE A 3 27.99 48.44 71.01
CA ILE A 3 27.87 47.51 69.95
C ILE A 3 26.87 48.06 68.91
N PRO A 4 27.21 48.16 67.60
CA PRO A 4 26.28 48.68 66.59
C PRO A 4 25.24 47.62 66.18
N PRO A 5 24.06 48.08 65.76
CA PRO A 5 22.96 47.18 65.40
C PRO A 5 23.18 46.47 64.11
N ARG A 6 22.77 45.17 64.06
CA ARG A 6 22.79 44.30 62.86
C ARG A 6 21.71 44.76 61.87
N GLU A 7 22.14 45.15 60.67
CA GLU A 7 21.25 45.35 59.52
C GLU A 7 20.66 44.02 59.06
N ARG A 8 19.33 43.98 58.95
CA ARG A 8 18.58 42.83 58.31
C ARG A 8 18.59 43.02 56.81
N LYS A 9 19.19 42.09 56.07
CA LYS A 9 19.06 41.96 54.61
C LYS A 9 17.62 41.66 54.24
N PRO A 10 17.03 42.27 53.18
CA PRO A 10 15.69 41.99 52.73
C PRO A 10 15.64 40.62 52.09
N ARG A 11 14.58 39.85 52.42
CA ARG A 11 14.22 38.58 51.79
C ARG A 11 13.83 38.86 50.34
N GLN A 12 14.66 38.46 49.38
CA GLN A 12 14.30 38.37 47.97
C GLN A 12 13.23 37.30 47.82
N LYS A 13 12.08 37.73 47.32
CA LYS A 13 10.87 36.91 47.15
C LYS A 13 11.08 35.86 46.09
N ARG A 14 10.73 34.60 46.40
CA ARG A 14 10.60 33.43 45.54
C ARG A 14 9.47 33.61 44.47
N ILE A 15 9.55 34.61 43.61
CA ILE A 15 8.55 34.83 42.55
C ILE A 15 9.03 34.25 41.19
N THR A 16 10.36 34.10 41.04
CA THR A 16 10.97 33.60 39.80
C THR A 16 10.72 32.10 39.52
N GLY A 17 10.48 31.29 40.55
CA GLY A 17 10.26 29.84 40.35
C GLY A 17 8.88 29.47 39.83
N PHE A 18 7.87 30.30 40.09
CA PHE A 18 6.48 29.98 39.66
C PHE A 18 6.24 30.37 38.21
N LEU A 19 6.78 31.46 37.75
CA LEU A 19 6.69 31.92 36.35
C LEU A 19 7.48 31.01 35.39
N ILE A 20 8.65 30.53 35.79
CA ILE A 20 9.45 29.58 35.00
C ILE A 20 8.73 28.22 34.88
N ARG A 21 8.04 27.76 35.92
CA ARG A 21 7.30 26.49 35.91
C ARG A 21 6.03 26.59 35.08
N GLN A 22 5.37 27.73 34.98
CA GLN A 22 4.23 27.95 34.08
C GLN A 22 4.67 28.12 32.62
N LEU A 23 5.83 28.77 32.36
CA LEU A 23 6.39 28.85 31.01
C LEU A 23 6.85 27.48 30.48
N PHE A 24 7.40 26.64 31.38
CA PHE A 24 7.80 25.27 31.03
C PHE A 24 6.59 24.33 30.80
N LEU A 25 5.47 24.54 31.51
CA LEU A 25 4.20 23.83 31.28
C LEU A 25 3.47 24.32 30.02
N MET A 26 3.65 25.59 29.62
CA MET A 26 3.15 26.10 28.34
C MET A 26 4.00 25.65 27.14
N LEU A 27 5.31 25.40 27.34
CA LEU A 27 6.17 24.88 26.28
C LEU A 27 6.02 23.36 26.03
N LEU A 28 5.45 22.63 27.00
CA LEU A 28 5.13 21.20 26.87
C LEU A 28 3.74 20.96 26.27
N ALA A 29 2.97 22.00 26.02
CA ALA A 29 1.69 21.95 25.31
C ALA A 29 1.81 22.40 23.84
N THR A 30 2.97 22.26 23.21
CA THR A 30 3.00 22.01 21.78
C THR A 30 2.49 20.59 21.57
N VAL A 31 1.18 20.42 21.66
CA VAL A 31 0.48 19.35 20.98
C VAL A 31 1.01 19.40 19.57
N SER A 32 1.78 18.43 19.16
CA SER A 32 1.99 18.13 17.76
C SER A 32 0.57 18.00 17.21
N MET A 33 0.09 19.01 16.51
CA MET A 33 -1.02 18.82 15.58
C MET A 33 -0.46 17.90 14.51
N GLN A 34 -0.49 16.61 14.77
CA GLN A 34 -0.42 15.63 13.72
C GLN A 34 -1.65 15.91 12.87
N ALA A 35 -1.43 16.14 11.58
CA ALA A 35 -2.53 16.28 10.65
C ALA A 35 -3.37 15.01 10.77
N GLN A 36 -4.55 15.15 11.35
CA GLN A 36 -5.44 14.02 11.53
C GLN A 36 -5.97 13.65 10.17
N VAL A 37 -5.66 12.44 9.72
CA VAL A 37 -6.22 11.89 8.48
C VAL A 37 -7.58 11.30 8.79
N THR A 38 -8.56 11.55 7.96
CA THR A 38 -9.91 10.98 8.09
C THR A 38 -10.41 10.47 6.75
N LEU A 39 -11.32 9.49 6.79
CA LEU A 39 -12.06 9.05 5.60
C LEU A 39 -13.42 9.74 5.51
N SER A 40 -13.85 10.05 4.29
CA SER A 40 -15.25 10.42 4.04
C SER A 40 -16.17 9.21 4.18
N ASP A 41 -17.49 9.44 4.08
CA ASP A 41 -18.43 8.33 3.95
C ASP A 41 -18.13 7.50 2.69
N TRP A 42 -18.30 6.18 2.81
CA TRP A 42 -18.15 5.26 1.70
C TRP A 42 -19.29 5.41 0.69
N THR A 43 -18.93 5.45 -0.58
CA THR A 43 -19.90 5.50 -1.69
C THR A 43 -19.63 4.34 -2.64
N GLN A 44 -20.69 3.64 -3.04
CA GLN A 44 -20.58 2.54 -4.00
C GLN A 44 -20.38 3.06 -5.42
N ILE A 45 -19.42 2.49 -6.12
CA ILE A 45 -19.22 2.72 -7.56
C ILE A 45 -20.19 1.82 -8.33
N GLN A 46 -20.89 2.41 -9.29
CA GLN A 46 -21.77 1.65 -10.15
C GLN A 46 -20.95 0.82 -11.15
N ILE A 47 -21.11 -0.50 -11.08
CA ILE A 47 -20.45 -1.40 -12.02
C ILE A 47 -21.30 -1.49 -13.29
N PRO A 48 -20.70 -1.23 -14.47
CA PRO A 48 -21.41 -1.27 -15.73
C PRO A 48 -21.96 -2.68 -16.07
N PRO A 49 -23.11 -2.76 -16.77
CA PRO A 49 -23.74 -4.03 -17.16
C PRO A 49 -22.83 -4.95 -17.98
N GLU A 50 -21.86 -4.38 -18.69
CA GLU A 50 -20.88 -5.12 -19.49
C GLU A 50 -20.04 -6.06 -18.63
N LEU A 51 -19.73 -5.68 -17.39
CA LEU A 51 -19.02 -6.52 -16.42
C LEU A 51 -19.98 -7.50 -15.75
N THR A 52 -21.10 -7.03 -15.22
CA THR A 52 -22.05 -7.90 -14.50
C THR A 52 -22.68 -8.96 -15.39
N GLY A 53 -22.92 -8.62 -16.67
CA GLY A 53 -23.49 -9.56 -17.67
C GLY A 53 -22.56 -10.71 -18.05
N ASN A 54 -21.25 -10.55 -17.88
CA ASN A 54 -20.25 -11.57 -18.19
C ASN A 54 -19.85 -12.43 -16.98
N GLN A 55 -20.59 -12.33 -15.87
CA GLN A 55 -20.27 -13.03 -14.62
C GLN A 55 -18.85 -12.69 -14.09
N PHE A 56 -18.36 -11.52 -14.42
CA PHE A 56 -17.06 -11.04 -13.97
C PHE A 56 -17.06 -10.88 -12.44
N SER A 57 -16.11 -11.54 -11.76
CA SER A 57 -16.00 -11.57 -10.31
C SER A 57 -14.58 -11.17 -9.89
N PRO A 58 -14.29 -9.87 -9.77
CA PRO A 58 -12.94 -9.43 -9.48
C PRO A 58 -12.53 -9.82 -8.05
N THR A 59 -11.24 -10.14 -7.90
CA THR A 59 -10.59 -10.48 -6.63
C THR A 59 -9.43 -9.53 -6.32
N ARG A 60 -8.88 -8.85 -7.36
CA ARG A 60 -7.83 -7.85 -7.23
C ARG A 60 -8.19 -6.57 -7.95
N MET A 61 -7.58 -5.49 -7.52
CA MET A 61 -7.84 -4.17 -8.04
C MET A 61 -6.58 -3.29 -8.02
N ALA A 62 -6.42 -2.48 -9.06
CA ALA A 62 -5.44 -1.39 -9.07
C ALA A 62 -6.08 -0.11 -9.61
N VAL A 63 -5.52 1.03 -9.24
CA VAL A 63 -5.94 2.33 -9.74
C VAL A 63 -4.76 3.10 -10.34
N ASN A 64 -4.97 3.74 -11.49
CA ASN A 64 -3.95 4.59 -12.07
C ASN A 64 -4.09 6.06 -11.64
N PHE A 65 -3.13 6.90 -12.05
CA PHE A 65 -3.14 8.34 -11.77
C PHE A 65 -4.39 9.08 -12.32
N PHE A 66 -5.06 8.55 -13.34
CA PHE A 66 -6.27 9.15 -13.92
C PHE A 66 -7.55 8.73 -13.17
N GLY A 67 -7.45 7.84 -12.20
CA GLY A 67 -8.60 7.28 -11.48
C GLY A 67 -9.28 6.12 -12.23
N ASP A 68 -8.68 5.59 -13.32
CA ASP A 68 -9.18 4.38 -13.93
C ASP A 68 -8.90 3.20 -13.00
N LEU A 69 -9.91 2.38 -12.75
CA LEU A 69 -9.78 1.14 -12.01
C LEU A 69 -9.51 -0.02 -12.97
N TYR A 70 -8.60 -0.88 -12.58
CA TYR A 70 -8.32 -2.15 -13.24
C TYR A 70 -8.67 -3.27 -12.28
N LEU A 71 -9.48 -4.19 -12.74
CA LEU A 71 -10.07 -5.26 -11.94
C LEU A 71 -9.63 -6.59 -12.52
N LEU A 72 -9.10 -7.48 -11.70
CA LEU A 72 -8.65 -8.80 -12.11
C LEU A 72 -9.61 -9.87 -11.56
N ASP A 73 -10.15 -10.69 -12.45
CA ASP A 73 -10.89 -11.90 -12.15
C ASP A 73 -9.93 -13.08 -12.29
N GLU A 74 -9.37 -13.52 -11.17
CA GLU A 74 -8.39 -14.63 -11.14
C GLU A 74 -9.01 -15.93 -11.65
N GLU A 75 -10.28 -16.22 -11.33
CA GLU A 75 -10.95 -17.46 -11.70
C GLU A 75 -11.13 -17.61 -13.23
N ARG A 76 -11.37 -16.47 -13.91
CA ARG A 76 -11.62 -16.45 -15.36
C ARG A 76 -10.44 -15.94 -16.16
N SER A 77 -9.35 -15.57 -15.49
CA SER A 77 -8.16 -14.99 -16.13
C SER A 77 -8.50 -13.77 -16.99
N LEU A 78 -9.37 -12.91 -16.47
CA LEU A 78 -9.83 -11.71 -17.15
C LEU A 78 -9.38 -10.45 -16.40
N ILE A 79 -9.01 -9.42 -17.15
CA ILE A 79 -8.82 -8.09 -16.63
C ILE A 79 -9.84 -7.15 -17.25
N ALA A 80 -10.43 -6.28 -16.43
CA ALA A 80 -11.32 -5.23 -16.89
C ALA A 80 -10.77 -3.84 -16.51
N ARG A 81 -10.93 -2.87 -17.40
CA ARG A 81 -10.72 -1.46 -17.12
C ARG A 81 -12.08 -0.79 -16.94
N LEU A 82 -12.27 -0.14 -15.81
CA LEU A 82 -13.38 0.75 -15.51
C LEU A 82 -12.83 2.19 -15.48
N PRO A 83 -13.04 2.98 -16.53
CA PRO A 83 -12.54 4.35 -16.59
C PRO A 83 -13.22 5.25 -15.55
N ALA A 84 -12.49 6.27 -15.09
CA ALA A 84 -12.99 7.23 -14.10
C ALA A 84 -14.25 7.99 -14.58
N ASP A 85 -14.41 8.20 -15.89
CA ASP A 85 -15.59 8.80 -16.53
C ASP A 85 -16.75 7.83 -16.74
N GLY A 86 -16.54 6.52 -16.48
CA GLY A 86 -17.53 5.46 -16.63
C GLY A 86 -17.78 5.01 -18.06
N ASP A 87 -17.13 5.62 -19.06
CA ASP A 87 -17.34 5.33 -20.48
C ASP A 87 -16.33 4.29 -21.00
N ASN A 88 -16.76 3.45 -21.96
CA ASN A 88 -15.88 2.53 -22.68
C ASN A 88 -15.14 1.52 -21.76
N VAL A 89 -15.88 0.79 -20.97
CA VAL A 89 -15.35 -0.38 -20.25
C VAL A 89 -14.72 -1.35 -21.24
N ARG A 90 -13.56 -1.86 -20.88
CA ARG A 90 -12.84 -2.85 -21.69
C ARG A 90 -12.50 -4.07 -20.87
N ILE A 91 -12.64 -5.23 -21.48
CA ILE A 91 -12.21 -6.52 -20.92
C ILE A 91 -11.16 -7.11 -21.86
N ALA A 92 -10.08 -7.63 -21.28
CA ALA A 92 -9.02 -8.34 -21.98
C ALA A 92 -8.64 -9.60 -21.20
N GLY A 93 -7.72 -10.40 -21.74
CA GLY A 93 -7.30 -11.64 -21.16
C GLY A 93 -8.16 -12.82 -21.63
N GLY A 94 -8.20 -13.84 -20.82
CA GLY A 94 -8.78 -15.14 -21.09
C GLY A 94 -7.76 -16.22 -20.79
N TRP A 95 -8.22 -17.42 -20.59
CA TRP A 95 -7.36 -18.54 -20.21
C TRP A 95 -6.43 -18.96 -21.35
N GLY A 96 -5.11 -18.94 -21.13
CA GLY A 96 -4.11 -19.31 -22.10
C GLY A 96 -2.70 -18.84 -21.78
N GLU A 97 -1.75 -19.16 -22.67
CA GLU A 97 -0.32 -18.92 -22.46
C GLU A 97 0.31 -18.00 -23.52
N THR A 98 -0.48 -17.37 -24.36
CA THR A 98 0.04 -16.55 -25.47
C THR A 98 -0.54 -15.15 -25.47
N ASP A 99 0.30 -14.17 -25.83
CA ASP A 99 -0.07 -12.76 -25.97
C ASP A 99 -0.80 -12.23 -24.72
N GLU A 100 -2.00 -11.71 -24.88
CA GLU A 100 -2.84 -11.14 -23.82
C GLU A 100 -3.51 -12.17 -22.89
N LEU A 101 -3.33 -13.47 -23.15
CA LEU A 101 -3.93 -14.54 -22.36
C LEU A 101 -3.05 -14.91 -21.17
N PHE A 102 -3.67 -15.27 -20.04
CA PHE A 102 -2.98 -15.75 -18.85
C PHE A 102 -3.79 -16.85 -18.15
N THR A 103 -3.17 -17.64 -17.30
CA THR A 103 -3.79 -18.78 -16.64
C THR A 103 -4.14 -18.55 -15.20
N SER A 104 -3.28 -17.84 -14.47
CA SER A 104 -3.44 -17.57 -13.04
C SER A 104 -2.87 -16.19 -12.72
N GLY A 105 -3.61 -15.15 -13.12
CA GLY A 105 -3.27 -13.78 -12.74
C GLY A 105 -3.36 -13.63 -11.22
N SER A 106 -2.25 -13.49 -10.53
CA SER A 106 -2.22 -13.43 -9.08
C SER A 106 -2.27 -11.99 -8.53
N ASP A 107 -1.75 -11.03 -9.30
CA ASP A 107 -1.76 -9.62 -8.91
C ASP A 107 -1.60 -8.70 -10.12
N LEU A 108 -1.94 -7.43 -9.93
CA LEU A 108 -1.80 -6.39 -10.95
C LEU A 108 -1.39 -5.04 -10.37
N THR A 109 -0.71 -4.23 -11.16
CA THR A 109 -0.43 -2.82 -10.82
C THR A 109 -0.65 -1.89 -12.00
N ALA A 110 -1.14 -0.68 -11.75
CA ALA A 110 -1.45 0.33 -12.75
C ALA A 110 -0.78 1.69 -12.50
N ALA A 111 0.02 1.80 -11.44
CA ALA A 111 0.73 3.01 -11.05
C ALA A 111 2.18 2.69 -10.66
N PRO A 112 3.11 3.65 -10.78
CA PRO A 112 3.02 4.87 -11.57
C PRO A 112 3.20 4.57 -13.08
N GLY A 113 2.51 5.29 -13.94
CA GLY A 113 2.69 5.21 -15.40
C GLY A 113 1.38 5.10 -16.17
N LEU A 114 1.50 4.68 -17.43
CA LEU A 114 0.37 4.44 -18.34
C LEU A 114 0.16 2.95 -18.61
N ASP A 115 1.06 2.13 -18.14
CA ASP A 115 1.04 0.70 -18.38
C ASP A 115 0.37 -0.01 -17.21
N VAL A 116 -0.26 -1.14 -17.50
CA VAL A 116 -0.79 -2.08 -16.53
C VAL A 116 0.06 -3.34 -16.59
N LEU A 117 0.50 -3.80 -15.44
CA LEU A 117 1.27 -5.03 -15.31
C LEU A 117 0.43 -6.09 -14.58
N ILE A 118 0.50 -7.32 -15.04
CA ILE A 118 -0.13 -8.49 -14.40
C ILE A 118 0.95 -9.56 -14.24
N VAL A 119 1.01 -10.20 -13.10
CA VAL A 119 1.81 -11.42 -12.91
C VAL A 119 0.92 -12.64 -13.03
N ASP A 120 1.39 -13.61 -13.82
CA ASP A 120 0.78 -14.92 -14.01
C ASP A 120 1.61 -15.96 -13.25
N SER A 121 1.08 -16.44 -12.13
CA SER A 121 1.82 -17.33 -11.23
C SER A 121 2.09 -18.70 -11.81
N ASP A 122 1.16 -19.26 -12.60
CA ASP A 122 1.31 -20.61 -13.16
C ASP A 122 2.29 -20.65 -14.33
N THR A 123 2.31 -19.62 -15.16
CA THR A 123 3.21 -19.54 -16.32
C THR A 123 4.48 -18.74 -16.05
N HIS A 124 4.62 -18.20 -14.83
CA HIS A 124 5.78 -17.38 -14.39
C HIS A 124 6.08 -16.24 -15.36
N ARG A 125 5.04 -15.48 -15.72
CA ARG A 125 5.16 -14.35 -16.65
C ARG A 125 4.73 -13.05 -16.00
N LEU A 126 5.35 -11.97 -16.46
CA LEU A 126 4.88 -10.60 -16.26
C LEU A 126 4.34 -10.11 -17.61
N LEU A 127 3.04 -9.85 -17.67
CA LEU A 127 2.37 -9.30 -18.85
C LEU A 127 2.23 -7.79 -18.71
N LYS A 128 2.44 -7.09 -19.81
CA LYS A 128 2.32 -5.62 -19.87
C LYS A 128 1.27 -5.23 -20.90
N PHE A 129 0.38 -4.38 -20.45
CA PHE A 129 -0.70 -3.79 -21.26
C PHE A 129 -0.56 -2.25 -21.24
N ASP A 130 -1.11 -1.61 -22.28
CA ASP A 130 -1.31 -0.16 -22.24
C ASP A 130 -2.52 0.21 -21.36
N ARG A 131 -2.76 1.53 -21.18
CA ARG A 131 -3.90 2.03 -20.40
C ARG A 131 -5.25 1.50 -20.90
N GLN A 132 -5.40 1.17 -22.18
CA GLN A 132 -6.61 0.65 -22.80
C GLN A 132 -6.69 -0.87 -22.80
N LEU A 133 -5.78 -1.56 -22.09
CA LEU A 133 -5.64 -3.00 -22.08
C LEU A 133 -5.33 -3.61 -23.45
N ASN A 134 -4.58 -2.92 -24.32
CA ASN A 134 -3.95 -3.55 -25.45
C ASN A 134 -2.63 -4.19 -24.98
N PHE A 135 -2.43 -5.46 -25.32
CA PHE A 135 -1.19 -6.18 -25.00
C PHE A 135 0.02 -5.49 -25.65
N LEU A 136 1.10 -5.34 -24.90
CA LEU A 136 2.34 -4.71 -25.37
C LEU A 136 3.49 -5.71 -25.46
N GLU A 137 3.77 -6.39 -24.35
CA GLU A 137 4.89 -7.32 -24.24
C GLU A 137 4.73 -8.22 -23.01
N GLU A 138 5.49 -9.30 -22.97
CA GLU A 138 5.64 -10.17 -21.82
C GLU A 138 7.10 -10.34 -21.42
N LEU A 139 7.34 -10.63 -20.15
CA LEU A 139 8.63 -11.05 -19.64
C LEU A 139 8.48 -12.41 -18.97
N ASN A 140 9.20 -13.42 -19.47
CA ASN A 140 9.30 -14.70 -18.79
C ASN A 140 10.22 -14.57 -17.57
N LEU A 141 9.65 -14.68 -16.39
CA LEU A 141 10.34 -14.49 -15.12
C LEU A 141 11.34 -15.60 -14.79
N LEU A 142 11.19 -16.79 -15.38
CA LEU A 142 12.19 -17.87 -15.27
C LEU A 142 13.44 -17.60 -16.11
N SER A 143 13.34 -16.71 -17.10
CA SER A 143 14.45 -16.37 -18.00
C SER A 143 15.21 -15.10 -17.58
N THR A 144 14.90 -14.52 -16.43
CA THR A 144 15.60 -13.37 -15.87
C THR A 144 16.96 -13.76 -15.28
N ASP A 145 17.83 -12.79 -14.98
CA ASP A 145 19.12 -13.04 -14.33
C ASP A 145 19.01 -13.84 -13.02
N ARG A 146 17.89 -13.72 -12.36
CA ARG A 146 17.45 -14.56 -11.26
C ARG A 146 16.00 -15.02 -11.51
N PRO A 147 15.76 -16.30 -11.75
CA PRO A 147 14.40 -16.82 -11.94
C PRO A 147 13.48 -16.47 -10.76
N VAL A 148 12.28 -16.01 -11.06
CA VAL A 148 11.21 -15.80 -10.06
C VAL A 148 10.12 -16.83 -10.34
N GLU A 149 9.96 -17.75 -9.40
CA GLU A 149 8.95 -18.80 -9.45
C GLU A 149 7.71 -18.36 -8.66
N PHE A 150 6.52 -18.74 -9.13
CA PHE A 150 5.24 -18.44 -8.50
C PHE A 150 5.11 -16.97 -8.05
N PRO A 151 5.15 -16.01 -9.01
CA PRO A 151 5.01 -14.61 -8.68
C PRO A 151 3.62 -14.34 -8.08
N SER A 152 3.58 -13.72 -6.89
CA SER A 152 2.36 -13.50 -6.11
C SER A 152 1.93 -12.05 -6.04
N ALA A 153 2.88 -11.11 -6.13
CA ALA A 153 2.57 -9.68 -6.15
C ALA A 153 3.49 -8.92 -7.10
N VAL A 154 2.99 -7.80 -7.62
CA VAL A 154 3.74 -6.93 -8.52
C VAL A 154 3.47 -5.46 -8.23
N VAL A 155 4.52 -4.66 -8.09
CA VAL A 155 4.43 -3.21 -8.03
C VAL A 155 5.50 -2.57 -8.90
N ARG A 156 5.24 -1.35 -9.37
CA ARG A 156 6.17 -0.59 -10.20
C ARG A 156 6.59 0.69 -9.49
N ASN A 157 7.87 1.01 -9.52
CA ASN A 157 8.36 2.24 -8.94
C ASN A 157 8.38 3.41 -9.96
N HIS A 158 8.63 4.62 -9.47
CA HIS A 158 8.70 5.83 -10.30
C HIS A 158 9.89 5.86 -11.29
N ALA A 159 10.88 4.99 -11.12
CA ALA A 159 11.97 4.80 -12.08
C ALA A 159 11.60 3.84 -13.23
N GLY A 160 10.40 3.25 -13.20
CA GLY A 160 9.91 2.27 -14.17
C GLY A 160 10.43 0.86 -13.92
N GLU A 161 11.07 0.62 -12.78
CA GLU A 161 11.49 -0.71 -12.35
C GLU A 161 10.31 -1.47 -11.74
N VAL A 162 10.35 -2.78 -11.85
CA VAL A 162 9.30 -3.68 -11.37
C VAL A 162 9.82 -4.48 -10.18
N LEU A 163 9.05 -4.51 -9.11
CA LEU A 163 9.27 -5.35 -7.96
C LEU A 163 8.27 -6.50 -8.01
N VAL A 164 8.75 -7.73 -8.02
CA VAL A 164 7.93 -8.94 -8.04
C VAL A 164 8.18 -9.72 -6.76
N ALA A 165 7.10 -10.10 -6.07
CA ALA A 165 7.17 -11.03 -4.96
C ALA A 165 7.10 -12.48 -5.46
N SER A 166 7.81 -13.38 -4.78
CA SER A 166 7.78 -14.81 -5.01
C SER A 166 7.25 -15.53 -3.78
N ASP A 167 6.21 -16.35 -3.95
CA ASP A 167 5.68 -17.16 -2.86
C ASP A 167 6.64 -18.29 -2.47
N SER A 168 7.37 -18.85 -3.44
CA SER A 168 8.26 -19.99 -3.19
C SER A 168 9.46 -19.62 -2.31
N GLU A 169 9.99 -18.40 -2.46
CA GLU A 169 11.20 -17.93 -1.79
C GLU A 169 10.93 -16.93 -0.67
N ALA A 170 9.70 -16.45 -0.53
CA ALA A 170 9.32 -15.32 0.34
C ALA A 170 10.29 -14.14 0.15
N ASP A 171 10.52 -13.74 -1.08
CA ASP A 171 11.42 -12.65 -1.44
C ASP A 171 10.81 -11.66 -2.44
N LEU A 172 11.47 -10.52 -2.56
CA LEU A 172 11.15 -9.48 -3.53
C LEU A 172 12.33 -9.31 -4.49
N THR A 173 12.07 -9.46 -5.77
CA THR A 173 13.05 -9.21 -6.83
C THR A 173 12.75 -7.91 -7.55
N LEU A 174 13.64 -6.91 -7.42
CA LEU A 174 13.60 -5.66 -8.17
C LEU A 174 14.36 -5.82 -9.48
N MET A 175 13.71 -5.58 -10.60
CA MET A 175 14.28 -5.71 -11.94
C MET A 175 13.77 -4.61 -12.88
N ASN A 176 14.44 -4.46 -14.02
CA ASN A 176 13.89 -3.67 -15.12
C ASN A 176 13.00 -4.54 -16.03
N MET A 177 12.29 -3.91 -16.97
CA MET A 177 11.39 -4.61 -17.90
C MET A 177 12.12 -5.53 -18.90
N SER A 178 13.47 -5.52 -18.97
CA SER A 178 14.25 -6.49 -19.76
C SER A 178 14.70 -7.72 -18.95
N GLY A 179 14.27 -7.83 -17.69
CA GLY A 179 14.62 -8.95 -16.81
C GLY A 179 15.97 -8.85 -16.11
N THR A 180 16.67 -7.69 -16.24
CA THR A 180 17.92 -7.48 -15.52
C THR A 180 17.61 -7.19 -14.04
N VAL A 181 18.09 -8.04 -13.17
CA VAL A 181 17.89 -7.93 -11.73
C VAL A 181 18.77 -6.82 -11.13
N ILE A 182 18.16 -5.94 -10.36
CA ILE A 182 18.81 -4.81 -9.69
C ILE A 182 19.12 -5.15 -8.24
N SER A 183 18.15 -5.76 -7.55
CA SER A 183 18.26 -6.12 -6.13
C SER A 183 17.30 -7.26 -5.79
N VAL A 184 17.67 -8.06 -4.81
CA VAL A 184 16.82 -9.08 -4.20
C VAL A 184 16.75 -8.81 -2.70
N MET A 185 15.58 -8.93 -2.12
CA MET A 185 15.28 -8.60 -0.72
C MET A 185 14.50 -9.76 -0.10
N GLY A 186 14.85 -10.15 1.14
CA GLY A 186 14.21 -11.27 1.80
C GLY A 186 14.74 -12.63 1.33
N GLY A 187 13.92 -13.67 1.48
CA GLY A 187 14.30 -15.05 1.18
C GLY A 187 15.15 -15.72 2.27
N GLU A 188 15.43 -17.01 2.10
CA GLU A 188 16.12 -17.82 3.10
C GLU A 188 17.54 -17.32 3.47
N ASN A 189 18.21 -16.67 2.53
CA ASN A 189 19.58 -16.21 2.67
C ASN A 189 19.72 -14.82 3.32
N TYR A 190 18.62 -14.17 3.67
CA TYR A 190 18.61 -12.80 4.19
C TYR A 190 18.84 -12.70 5.72
N GLY A 191 19.12 -13.82 6.37
CA GLY A 191 19.44 -13.87 7.79
C GLY A 191 18.26 -13.53 8.70
N THR A 192 18.45 -12.57 9.62
CA THR A 192 17.41 -12.16 10.58
C THR A 192 16.34 -11.24 9.98
N ASP A 193 16.59 -10.68 8.82
CA ASP A 193 15.68 -9.75 8.14
C ASP A 193 14.91 -10.45 7.00
N ARG A 194 14.92 -11.79 6.97
CA ARG A 194 14.10 -12.55 6.03
C ARG A 194 12.61 -12.32 6.25
N PHE A 195 11.85 -12.33 5.17
CA PHE A 195 10.40 -12.33 5.24
C PHE A 195 9.90 -13.74 5.60
N VAL A 196 8.73 -13.80 6.20
CA VAL A 196 8.05 -15.07 6.53
C VAL A 196 7.06 -15.44 5.44
N ASP A 197 6.27 -14.44 5.03
CA ASP A 197 5.23 -14.56 4.02
C ASP A 197 4.90 -13.14 3.51
N ILE A 198 4.68 -12.97 2.21
CA ILE A 198 4.43 -11.66 1.62
C ILE A 198 2.97 -11.59 1.20
N ASN A 199 2.13 -10.95 2.03
CA ASN A 199 0.71 -10.83 1.77
C ASN A 199 0.34 -9.65 0.87
N SER A 200 1.09 -8.55 0.95
CA SER A 200 0.83 -7.34 0.17
C SER A 200 2.09 -6.48 0.08
N VAL A 201 2.27 -5.82 -1.04
CA VAL A 201 3.41 -4.93 -1.31
C VAL A 201 2.91 -3.65 -1.99
N ALA A 202 3.45 -2.51 -1.57
CA ALA A 202 3.22 -1.21 -2.21
C ALA A 202 4.52 -0.39 -2.30
N ILE A 203 4.54 0.62 -3.16
CA ILE A 203 5.67 1.55 -3.32
C ILE A 203 5.15 2.98 -3.19
N ASN A 204 5.86 3.82 -2.41
CA ASN A 204 5.53 5.23 -2.30
C ASN A 204 6.26 6.10 -3.35
N SER A 205 5.94 7.39 -3.36
CA SER A 205 6.48 8.36 -4.34
C SER A 205 8.00 8.55 -4.29
N ILE A 206 8.66 8.18 -3.19
CA ILE A 206 10.11 8.23 -3.02
C ILE A 206 10.79 6.87 -3.16
N ASN A 207 10.05 5.88 -3.70
CA ASN A 207 10.49 4.50 -3.95
C ASN A 207 10.83 3.72 -2.67
N GLU A 208 10.24 4.05 -1.54
CA GLU A 208 10.24 3.14 -0.39
C GLU A 208 9.21 2.05 -0.62
N ILE A 209 9.50 0.86 -0.10
CA ILE A 209 8.70 -0.34 -0.27
C ILE A 209 8.02 -0.64 1.05
N GLY A 210 6.69 -0.63 1.08
CA GLY A 210 5.88 -1.12 2.18
C GLY A 210 5.43 -2.55 1.89
N LEU A 211 5.45 -3.42 2.89
CA LEU A 211 4.94 -4.78 2.76
C LEU A 211 4.29 -5.28 4.05
N ILE A 212 3.30 -6.13 3.90
CA ILE A 212 2.78 -6.97 4.97
C ILE A 212 3.55 -8.29 4.94
N ASP A 213 4.24 -8.56 6.03
CA ASP A 213 5.04 -9.77 6.22
C ASP A 213 4.43 -10.59 7.36
N SER A 214 3.78 -11.67 7.02
CA SER A 214 2.91 -12.42 7.92
C SER A 214 1.67 -11.63 8.42
N ASP A 215 0.82 -12.26 9.22
CA ASP A 215 -0.54 -11.80 9.49
C ASP A 215 -0.65 -10.47 10.27
N ASP A 216 0.36 -10.09 11.03
CA ASP A 216 0.24 -8.93 11.93
C ASP A 216 1.35 -7.89 11.78
N ARG A 217 2.28 -8.11 10.84
CA ARG A 217 3.52 -7.33 10.74
C ARG A 217 3.60 -6.56 9.43
N TYR A 218 3.93 -5.28 9.51
CA TYR A 218 4.27 -4.46 8.37
C TYR A 218 5.71 -3.96 8.44
N LEU A 219 6.33 -3.84 7.29
CA LEU A 219 7.71 -3.43 7.11
C LEU A 219 7.80 -2.32 6.08
N VAL A 220 8.72 -1.38 6.30
CA VAL A 220 9.07 -0.39 5.29
C VAL A 220 10.56 -0.46 5.01
N LEU A 221 10.88 -0.65 3.75
CA LEU A 221 12.24 -0.79 3.23
C LEU A 221 12.59 0.38 2.33
N SER A 222 13.87 0.70 2.26
CA SER A 222 14.39 1.54 1.18
C SER A 222 14.29 0.80 -0.16
N ARG A 223 14.37 1.52 -1.29
CA ARG A 223 14.43 0.94 -2.63
C ARG A 223 15.42 -0.22 -2.79
N ASN A 224 16.50 -0.24 -2.01
CA ASN A 224 17.53 -1.28 -2.06
C ASN A 224 17.35 -2.36 -0.99
N GLY A 225 16.20 -2.46 -0.36
CA GLY A 225 15.86 -3.52 0.60
C GLY A 225 16.37 -3.30 2.03
N ARG A 226 17.02 -2.15 2.34
CA ARG A 226 17.42 -1.88 3.73
C ARG A 226 16.17 -1.57 4.56
N MET A 227 15.99 -2.29 5.67
CA MET A 227 14.95 -2.01 6.64
C MET A 227 15.05 -0.56 7.14
N LEU A 228 13.98 0.21 6.96
CA LEU A 228 13.85 1.56 7.51
C LEU A 228 13.16 1.51 8.87
N TRP A 229 12.00 0.89 8.92
CA TRP A 229 11.24 0.68 10.15
C TRP A 229 10.21 -0.45 9.95
N ARG A 230 9.60 -0.88 11.06
CA ARG A 230 8.59 -1.94 11.09
C ARG A 230 7.65 -1.74 12.26
N GLY A 231 6.46 -2.33 12.17
CA GLY A 231 5.48 -2.35 13.24
C GLY A 231 4.59 -3.58 13.19
N SER A 232 3.71 -3.69 14.18
CA SER A 232 2.69 -4.73 14.28
C SER A 232 1.45 -4.14 14.95
N LEU A 233 0.25 -4.55 14.51
CA LEU A 233 -1.02 -4.13 15.09
C LEU A 233 -1.73 -5.24 15.89
N ASN A 234 -1.11 -6.42 16.04
CA ASN A 234 -1.69 -7.61 16.68
C ASN A 234 -3.06 -8.01 16.10
N MET A 235 -3.20 -7.85 14.78
CA MET A 235 -4.38 -8.23 14.02
C MET A 235 -3.96 -8.71 12.64
N GLU A 236 -4.80 -9.48 11.96
CA GLU A 236 -4.52 -10.01 10.63
C GLU A 236 -4.59 -8.91 9.57
N LEU A 237 -3.41 -8.40 9.18
CA LEU A 237 -3.27 -7.41 8.12
C LEU A 237 -3.26 -8.11 6.76
N LYS A 238 -3.95 -7.51 5.78
CA LYS A 238 -4.05 -8.04 4.41
C LYS A 238 -3.53 -7.06 3.36
N PHE A 239 -3.63 -5.77 3.61
CA PHE A 239 -3.39 -4.73 2.61
C PHE A 239 -2.42 -3.69 3.12
N ILE A 240 -1.55 -3.22 2.25
CA ILE A 240 -0.73 -2.02 2.47
C ILE A 240 -0.73 -1.18 1.20
N GLU A 241 -0.98 0.13 1.36
CA GLU A 241 -0.94 1.10 0.28
C GLU A 241 -0.24 2.39 0.72
N SER A 242 0.31 3.11 -0.22
CA SER A 242 0.94 4.41 0.04
C SER A 242 -0.08 5.54 0.00
N THR A 243 -0.07 6.41 1.01
CA THR A 243 -0.84 7.66 1.04
C THR A 243 0.08 8.89 0.91
N GLY A 244 1.14 8.75 0.13
CA GLY A 244 2.18 9.77 -0.03
C GLY A 244 3.36 9.56 0.93
N ASN A 245 3.34 10.14 2.12
CA ASN A 245 4.42 10.00 3.11
C ASN A 245 4.14 8.94 4.18
N GLU A 246 2.92 8.45 4.25
CA GLU A 246 2.45 7.48 5.24
C GLU A 246 1.93 6.25 4.52
N TRP A 247 1.60 5.23 5.29
CA TRP A 247 1.09 3.98 4.78
C TRP A 247 -0.29 3.71 5.34
N LEU A 248 -1.21 3.32 4.47
CA LEU A 248 -2.51 2.80 4.83
C LEU A 248 -2.39 1.28 4.92
N VAL A 249 -2.66 0.72 6.08
CA VAL A 249 -2.74 -0.73 6.27
C VAL A 249 -4.17 -1.12 6.61
N GLY A 250 -4.59 -2.29 6.17
CA GLY A 250 -5.96 -2.74 6.33
C GLY A 250 -6.11 -4.23 6.59
N THR A 251 -7.28 -4.60 7.15
CA THR A 251 -7.71 -5.97 7.39
C THR A 251 -8.83 -6.36 6.43
N ALA A 252 -9.06 -7.66 6.23
CA ALA A 252 -10.21 -8.15 5.46
C ALA A 252 -11.56 -7.72 6.05
N LYS A 253 -11.62 -7.32 7.33
CA LYS A 253 -12.84 -6.80 7.98
C LYS A 253 -13.06 -5.31 7.73
N GLY A 254 -12.22 -4.67 6.92
CA GLY A 254 -12.31 -3.24 6.62
C GLY A 254 -11.93 -2.34 7.79
N GLU A 255 -11.03 -2.78 8.65
CA GLU A 255 -10.36 -1.93 9.62
C GLU A 255 -9.16 -1.30 8.94
N PHE A 256 -9.05 0.03 8.96
CA PHE A 256 -7.99 0.76 8.29
C PHE A 256 -7.22 1.65 9.25
N PHE A 257 -5.90 1.67 9.09
CA PHE A 257 -4.98 2.40 9.95
C PHE A 257 -3.96 3.16 9.11
N ILE A 258 -3.66 4.40 9.50
CA ILE A 258 -2.46 5.10 9.02
C ILE A 258 -1.30 4.76 9.93
N VAL A 259 -0.18 4.37 9.33
CA VAL A 259 1.06 4.06 10.02
C VAL A 259 2.21 4.85 9.40
N GLY A 260 3.08 5.37 10.25
CA GLY A 260 4.27 6.13 9.86
C GLY A 260 5.45 5.80 10.77
N GLN A 261 6.62 6.29 10.43
CA GLN A 261 7.87 5.93 11.11
C GLN A 261 7.88 6.27 12.61
N ASP A 262 7.36 7.44 12.97
CA ASP A 262 7.41 7.98 14.33
C ASP A 262 6.01 8.12 14.97
N SER A 263 4.96 7.68 14.26
CA SER A 263 3.58 7.76 14.71
C SER A 263 3.10 6.44 15.29
N GLN A 264 2.26 6.53 16.32
CA GLN A 264 1.41 5.40 16.67
C GLN A 264 0.41 5.20 15.53
N ALA A 265 0.03 3.94 15.26
CA ALA A 265 -0.99 3.65 14.28
C ALA A 265 -2.29 4.42 14.63
N GLU A 266 -2.78 5.20 13.69
CA GLU A 266 -4.00 5.97 13.82
C GLU A 266 -5.15 5.21 13.16
N VAL A 267 -6.23 4.97 13.90
CA VAL A 267 -7.42 4.31 13.38
C VAL A 267 -8.16 5.27 12.46
N LEU A 268 -8.24 4.94 11.17
CA LEU A 268 -9.04 5.68 10.19
C LEU A 268 -10.48 5.16 10.12
N GLN A 269 -10.62 3.85 10.20
CA GLN A 269 -11.89 3.16 10.06
C GLN A 269 -11.91 1.98 11.01
N GLU A 270 -12.97 1.90 11.83
CA GLU A 270 -13.31 0.68 12.54
C GLU A 270 -13.92 -0.35 11.56
N SER A 271 -14.03 -1.60 12.00
CA SER A 271 -14.53 -2.70 11.17
C SER A 271 -15.81 -2.34 10.40
N LEU A 272 -15.78 -2.58 9.10
CA LEU A 272 -16.94 -2.47 8.21
C LEU A 272 -17.76 -3.77 8.37
N THR A 273 -18.54 -3.88 9.45
CA THR A 273 -19.24 -5.10 9.87
C THR A 273 -20.14 -5.75 8.81
N GLN A 274 -20.38 -5.07 7.70
CA GLN A 274 -21.25 -5.51 6.61
C GLN A 274 -20.49 -6.10 5.42
N TRP A 275 -19.16 -5.86 5.31
CA TRP A 275 -18.37 -6.23 4.14
C TRP A 275 -17.13 -7.01 4.56
N THR A 276 -16.72 -7.95 3.72
CA THR A 276 -15.38 -8.53 3.72
C THR A 276 -14.63 -7.92 2.55
N VAL A 277 -13.48 -7.33 2.80
CA VAL A 277 -12.64 -6.70 1.78
C VAL A 277 -11.73 -7.75 1.18
N SER A 278 -11.79 -7.94 -0.14
CA SER A 278 -10.88 -8.83 -0.88
C SER A 278 -9.63 -8.11 -1.33
N ASP A 279 -9.75 -6.80 -1.65
CA ASP A 279 -8.61 -6.00 -2.07
C ASP A 279 -8.83 -4.50 -1.84
N MET A 280 -7.72 -3.73 -1.81
CA MET A 280 -7.69 -2.30 -1.59
C MET A 280 -6.70 -1.62 -2.55
N ALA A 281 -7.07 -0.44 -3.04
CA ALA A 281 -6.17 0.41 -3.82
C ALA A 281 -6.31 1.88 -3.39
N VAL A 282 -5.22 2.65 -3.50
CA VAL A 282 -5.21 4.08 -3.20
C VAL A 282 -4.72 4.88 -4.41
N GLY A 283 -5.48 5.88 -4.80
CA GLY A 283 -5.08 6.80 -5.88
C GLY A 283 -5.76 8.17 -5.74
N ASN A 284 -5.00 9.25 -5.93
CA ASN A 284 -5.50 10.64 -5.84
C ASN A 284 -6.29 10.91 -4.55
N ASP A 285 -5.73 10.55 -3.39
CA ASP A 285 -6.35 10.67 -2.07
C ASP A 285 -7.70 9.94 -1.95
N THR A 286 -7.96 8.97 -2.81
CA THR A 286 -9.15 8.13 -2.76
C THR A 286 -8.74 6.71 -2.40
N VAL A 287 -9.38 6.15 -1.38
CA VAL A 287 -9.29 4.73 -1.03
C VAL A 287 -10.42 4.01 -1.74
N TYR A 288 -10.09 2.95 -2.44
CA TYR A 288 -11.02 2.03 -3.07
C TYR A 288 -10.94 0.70 -2.35
N ILE A 289 -12.08 0.06 -2.13
CA ILE A 289 -12.15 -1.30 -1.61
C ILE A 289 -13.03 -2.16 -2.51
N LEU A 290 -12.63 -3.40 -2.64
CA LEU A 290 -13.36 -4.44 -3.35
C LEU A 290 -14.01 -5.38 -2.34
N GLU A 291 -15.34 -5.56 -2.42
CA GLU A 291 -16.06 -6.46 -1.56
C GLU A 291 -15.97 -7.90 -2.07
N GLU A 292 -15.57 -8.81 -1.18
CA GLU A 292 -15.44 -10.23 -1.48
C GLU A 292 -16.78 -10.85 -1.89
N GLY A 293 -16.77 -11.65 -2.93
CA GLY A 293 -17.91 -12.44 -3.41
C GLY A 293 -18.98 -11.65 -4.15
N SER A 294 -19.21 -10.38 -3.86
CA SER A 294 -20.15 -9.53 -4.60
C SER A 294 -19.49 -8.80 -5.77
N GLY A 295 -18.19 -8.55 -5.67
CA GLY A 295 -17.45 -7.71 -6.60
C GLY A 295 -17.84 -6.24 -6.56
N HIS A 296 -18.61 -5.80 -5.56
CA HIS A 296 -18.91 -4.39 -5.40
C HIS A 296 -17.67 -3.59 -5.04
N ILE A 297 -17.59 -2.38 -5.58
CA ILE A 297 -16.49 -1.46 -5.32
C ILE A 297 -17.04 -0.27 -4.55
N PHE A 298 -16.35 0.10 -3.49
CA PHE A 298 -16.66 1.31 -2.71
C PHE A 298 -15.45 2.23 -2.71
N GLN A 299 -15.72 3.53 -2.59
CA GLN A 299 -14.68 4.56 -2.49
C GLN A 299 -14.94 5.51 -1.34
N ALA A 300 -13.87 6.01 -0.73
CA ALA A 300 -13.89 7.08 0.26
C ALA A 300 -12.69 8.00 0.05
N GLN A 301 -12.84 9.29 0.36
CA GLN A 301 -11.77 10.28 0.23
C GLN A 301 -10.95 10.35 1.51
N LEU A 302 -9.63 10.31 1.39
CA LEU A 302 -8.70 10.71 2.44
C LEU A 302 -8.74 12.23 2.59
N ARG A 303 -8.92 12.71 3.81
CA ARG A 303 -8.94 14.14 4.14
C ARG A 303 -7.90 14.39 5.21
N TYR A 304 -6.98 15.26 4.89
CA TYR A 304 -5.93 15.72 5.81
C TYR A 304 -6.43 16.99 6.50
N ALA A 305 -6.39 17.01 7.85
CA ALA A 305 -6.70 18.25 8.59
C ALA A 305 -5.65 19.31 8.25
N GLU A 306 -6.10 20.53 7.95
CA GLU A 306 -5.25 21.69 7.67
C GLU A 306 -4.54 22.21 8.92
#